data_33cd36bcd0ad8e234a407704bf1cc5be
#
_entry.id   33cd36bcd0ad8e234a407704bf1cc5be
#
_cell.length_a   1.000
_cell.length_b   1.000
_cell.length_c   1.000
_cell.angle_alpha   90.00
_cell.angle_beta   90.00
_cell.angle_gamma   90.00
#
_symmetry.space_group_name_H-M   'P 1'
#
loop_
_entity.id
_entity.type
_entity.pdbx_description
1 polymer ?
#
loop_
_entity_poly.entity_id
_entity_poly.type
_entity_poly.pdbx_seq_one_letter_code
_entity_poly.pdbx_strand_id
1 'polypeptide(L)'
;MENRKIVVNIRNVVTRLPELRFEEPLNWIIEEGQQWGVIGPNGAGKTLIADVMQRKFALKEGEVAFGYEENVSNIVKSIAFKDIYSLADCRNSYYQQRWHSTETDEVPTIEDILKEDAGSEDYHKVLSLFGIEELLPKKLIFLSSGELRKFLIVRTLLKHPRVLILDNPFIGLDAPSRGVLVEMLQQITKLKCVQVVLLLSNPDDIPEMITHVLPVKQRKCLPVYSREEFLKQTDLIVDLFPFEGKEDSV
;
A
#
# COMPACT_ATOMS: atom_id res chain seq x y z
N MET A 1 -27.62 -1.79 -13.20
CA MET A 1 -26.17 -1.68 -12.87
C MET A 1 -25.99 -0.27 -12.37
N GLU A 2 -25.70 -0.07 -11.10
CA GLU A 2 -25.35 1.26 -10.59
C GLU A 2 -24.08 1.73 -11.30
N ASN A 3 -24.15 2.93 -11.87
CA ASN A 3 -23.02 3.53 -12.57
C ASN A 3 -22.00 3.99 -11.51
N ARG A 4 -21.08 3.11 -11.12
CA ARG A 4 -20.06 3.42 -10.11
C ARG A 4 -19.11 4.47 -10.66
N LYS A 5 -18.73 5.42 -9.83
CA LYS A 5 -17.78 6.46 -10.22
C LYS A 5 -16.39 5.84 -10.42
N ILE A 6 -15.76 6.16 -11.56
CA ILE A 6 -14.38 5.77 -11.81
C ILE A 6 -13.47 6.62 -10.92
N VAL A 7 -12.60 5.96 -10.15
CA VAL A 7 -11.58 6.60 -9.30
C VAL A 7 -10.28 6.74 -10.06
N VAL A 8 -9.83 5.66 -10.71
CA VAL A 8 -8.62 5.63 -11.55
C VAL A 8 -8.93 4.90 -12.85
N ASN A 9 -8.45 5.45 -13.95
CA ASN A 9 -8.55 4.83 -15.28
C ASN A 9 -7.17 4.89 -15.96
N ILE A 10 -6.52 3.75 -16.07
CA ILE A 10 -5.26 3.55 -16.77
C ILE A 10 -5.59 2.94 -18.12
N ARG A 11 -5.29 3.64 -19.21
CA ARG A 11 -5.64 3.22 -20.58
C ARG A 11 -4.42 3.15 -21.48
N ASN A 12 -4.14 1.97 -22.02
CA ASN A 12 -3.07 1.70 -22.99
C ASN A 12 -1.71 2.30 -22.62
N VAL A 13 -1.36 2.24 -21.34
CA VAL A 13 -0.16 2.90 -20.84
C VAL A 13 1.08 2.11 -21.21
N VAL A 14 1.98 2.79 -21.92
CA VAL A 14 3.35 2.36 -22.22
C VAL A 14 4.32 3.38 -21.65
N THR A 15 5.20 2.97 -20.76
CA THR A 15 6.22 3.85 -20.17
C THR A 15 7.28 4.24 -21.23
N ARG A 16 7.85 5.43 -21.10
CA ARG A 16 8.86 5.94 -22.03
C ARG A 16 10.15 5.13 -21.98
N LEU A 17 10.58 4.75 -20.77
CA LEU A 17 11.80 3.97 -20.53
C LEU A 17 11.55 2.48 -20.83
N PRO A 18 12.32 1.85 -21.75
CA PRO A 18 12.13 0.46 -22.15
C PRO A 18 12.20 -0.53 -20.97
N GLU A 19 13.10 -0.30 -20.04
CA GLU A 19 13.33 -1.13 -18.85
C GLU A 19 12.15 -1.10 -17.85
N LEU A 20 11.25 -0.12 -17.98
CA LEU A 20 10.04 0.03 -17.15
C LEU A 20 8.76 -0.33 -17.91
N ARG A 21 8.85 -0.98 -19.07
CA ARG A 21 7.67 -1.40 -19.83
C ARG A 21 7.06 -2.68 -19.28
N PHE A 22 5.75 -2.75 -19.38
CA PHE A 22 5.01 -4.00 -19.28
C PHE A 22 5.11 -4.76 -20.60
N GLU A 23 4.88 -6.07 -20.59
CA GLU A 23 4.84 -6.89 -21.81
C GLU A 23 3.75 -6.44 -22.78
N GLU A 24 2.62 -6.00 -22.23
CA GLU A 24 1.47 -5.43 -22.96
C GLU A 24 1.14 -4.05 -22.39
N PRO A 25 0.51 -3.13 -23.16
CA PRO A 25 0.06 -1.85 -22.63
C PRO A 25 -0.82 -2.03 -21.40
N LEU A 26 -0.50 -1.33 -20.31
CA LEU A 26 -1.22 -1.45 -19.05
C LEU A 26 -2.63 -0.85 -19.19
N ASN A 27 -3.63 -1.65 -18.86
CA ASN A 27 -5.03 -1.26 -18.78
C ASN A 27 -5.58 -1.66 -17.42
N TRP A 28 -6.11 -0.71 -16.66
CA TRP A 28 -6.71 -0.98 -15.36
C TRP A 28 -7.67 0.11 -14.95
N ILE A 29 -8.86 -0.27 -14.47
CA ILE A 29 -9.88 0.63 -13.98
C ILE A 29 -10.16 0.29 -12.51
N ILE A 30 -10.16 1.31 -11.66
CA ILE A 30 -10.59 1.23 -10.27
C ILE A 30 -11.85 2.07 -10.12
N GLU A 31 -12.92 1.46 -9.66
CA GLU A 31 -14.20 2.11 -9.38
C GLU A 31 -14.40 2.30 -7.87
N GLU A 32 -15.27 3.23 -7.52
CA GLU A 32 -15.62 3.51 -6.14
C GLU A 32 -16.18 2.26 -5.43
N GLY A 33 -15.70 2.02 -4.22
CA GLY A 33 -16.07 0.84 -3.42
C GLY A 33 -15.28 -0.43 -3.72
N GLN A 34 -14.44 -0.45 -4.76
CA GLN A 34 -13.56 -1.59 -5.02
C GLN A 34 -12.32 -1.55 -4.14
N GLN A 35 -11.94 -2.72 -3.63
CA GLN A 35 -10.70 -2.93 -2.87
C GLN A 35 -9.85 -3.96 -3.62
N TRP A 36 -8.59 -3.64 -3.84
CA TRP A 36 -7.76 -4.39 -4.79
C TRP A 36 -6.56 -5.08 -4.15
N GLY A 37 -6.32 -6.31 -4.56
CA GLY A 37 -5.06 -7.03 -4.36
C GLY A 37 -4.32 -7.13 -5.70
N VAL A 38 -3.15 -6.50 -5.82
CA VAL A 38 -2.23 -6.74 -6.94
C VAL A 38 -1.24 -7.79 -6.48
N ILE A 39 -1.30 -8.98 -7.07
CA ILE A 39 -0.59 -10.15 -6.57
C ILE A 39 0.37 -10.74 -7.59
N GLY A 40 1.53 -11.16 -7.12
CA GLY A 40 2.54 -11.82 -7.95
C GLY A 40 3.87 -11.98 -7.21
N PRO A 41 4.80 -12.75 -7.72
CA PRO A 41 6.11 -12.95 -7.10
C PRO A 41 6.89 -11.63 -6.99
N ASN A 42 7.97 -11.66 -6.21
CA ASN A 42 8.89 -10.51 -6.13
C ASN A 42 9.47 -10.23 -7.54
N GLY A 43 9.56 -8.96 -7.91
CA GLY A 43 10.01 -8.55 -9.25
C GLY A 43 8.96 -8.66 -10.36
N ALA A 44 7.75 -9.12 -10.10
CA ALA A 44 6.69 -9.26 -11.12
C ALA A 44 6.25 -7.93 -11.75
N GLY A 45 6.55 -6.77 -11.14
CA GLY A 45 6.15 -5.46 -11.66
C GLY A 45 5.05 -4.76 -10.84
N LYS A 46 4.66 -5.29 -9.68
CA LYS A 46 3.61 -4.71 -8.82
C LYS A 46 3.88 -3.25 -8.44
N THR A 47 5.07 -2.97 -7.92
CA THR A 47 5.48 -1.60 -7.56
C THR A 47 5.50 -0.68 -8.78
N LEU A 48 5.87 -1.19 -9.97
CA LEU A 48 5.83 -0.43 -11.21
C LEU A 48 4.39 0.01 -11.56
N ILE A 49 3.38 -0.84 -11.35
CA ILE A 49 1.96 -0.48 -11.52
C ILE A 49 1.60 0.68 -10.59
N ALA A 50 1.99 0.61 -9.31
CA ALA A 50 1.75 1.68 -8.35
C ALA A 50 2.44 2.99 -8.75
N ASP A 51 3.65 2.94 -9.28
CA ASP A 51 4.41 4.10 -9.73
C ASP A 51 3.81 4.73 -11.00
N VAL A 52 3.29 3.91 -11.93
CA VAL A 52 2.52 4.38 -13.09
C VAL A 52 1.25 5.09 -12.64
N MET A 53 0.49 4.53 -11.69
CA MET A 53 -0.70 5.16 -11.13
C MET A 53 -0.38 6.53 -10.50
N GLN A 54 0.76 6.65 -9.83
CA GLN A 54 1.24 7.91 -9.25
C GLN A 54 1.86 8.87 -10.27
N ARG A 55 1.88 8.52 -11.57
CA ARG A 55 2.50 9.30 -12.65
C ARG A 55 3.98 9.62 -12.40
N LYS A 56 4.72 8.71 -11.75
CA LYS A 56 6.15 8.90 -11.47
C LYS A 56 7.03 8.80 -12.72
N PHE A 57 6.50 8.22 -13.80
CA PHE A 57 7.23 8.02 -15.06
C PHE A 57 6.54 8.74 -16.21
N ALA A 58 7.35 9.26 -17.13
CA ALA A 58 6.86 9.77 -18.39
C ALA A 58 6.29 8.62 -19.24
N LEU A 59 5.13 8.83 -19.83
CA LEU A 59 4.49 7.88 -20.73
C LEU A 59 4.96 8.11 -22.16
N LYS A 60 5.07 7.03 -22.92
CA LYS A 60 5.23 7.05 -24.38
C LYS A 60 3.86 7.07 -25.04
N GLU A 61 2.93 6.27 -24.53
CA GLU A 61 1.57 6.09 -25.04
C GLU A 61 0.60 5.89 -23.88
N GLY A 62 -0.67 6.15 -24.12
CA GLY A 62 -1.74 5.97 -23.16
C GLY A 62 -1.88 7.13 -22.17
N GLU A 63 -2.74 6.93 -21.20
CA GLU A 63 -3.02 7.93 -20.17
C GLU A 63 -3.39 7.29 -18.83
N VAL A 64 -3.17 8.03 -17.75
CA VAL A 64 -3.68 7.74 -16.41
C VAL A 64 -4.63 8.88 -16.05
N ALA A 65 -5.92 8.61 -15.99
CA ALA A 65 -6.97 9.58 -15.65
C ALA A 65 -7.55 9.29 -14.26
N PHE A 66 -8.01 10.32 -13.58
CA PHE A 66 -8.66 10.22 -12.27
C PHE A 66 -10.06 10.83 -12.33
N GLY A 67 -10.98 10.27 -11.57
CA GLY A 67 -12.35 10.79 -11.44
C GLY A 67 -12.47 12.04 -10.56
N TYR A 68 -11.34 12.69 -10.22
CA TYR A 68 -11.23 13.85 -9.35
C TYR A 68 -10.30 14.90 -9.97
N GLU A 69 -10.58 16.17 -9.71
CA GLU A 69 -9.81 17.31 -10.26
C GLU A 69 -8.63 17.73 -9.35
N GLU A 70 -8.28 16.89 -8.39
CA GLU A 70 -7.19 17.12 -7.46
C GLU A 70 -5.82 16.73 -8.05
N ASN A 71 -4.74 17.22 -7.47
CA ASN A 71 -3.39 16.76 -7.82
C ASN A 71 -3.23 15.27 -7.52
N VAL A 72 -2.54 14.53 -8.40
CA VAL A 72 -2.29 13.10 -8.26
C VAL A 72 -1.69 12.74 -6.90
N SER A 73 -0.78 13.58 -6.41
CA SER A 73 -0.16 13.39 -5.08
C SER A 73 -1.15 13.46 -3.92
N ASN A 74 -2.33 14.07 -4.09
CA ASN A 74 -3.40 14.11 -3.10
C ASN A 74 -4.38 12.96 -3.31
N ILE A 75 -4.61 12.56 -4.57
CA ILE A 75 -5.52 11.45 -4.91
C ILE A 75 -4.92 10.11 -4.49
N VAL A 76 -3.64 9.87 -4.82
CA VAL A 76 -2.98 8.58 -4.60
C VAL A 76 -1.83 8.72 -3.61
N LYS A 77 -1.89 8.00 -2.52
CA LYS A 77 -0.78 7.85 -1.58
C LYS A 77 -0.31 6.40 -1.57
N SER A 78 1.01 6.22 -1.47
CA SER A 78 1.63 4.90 -1.41
C SER A 78 2.58 4.80 -0.23
N ILE A 79 2.52 3.67 0.47
CA ILE A 79 3.43 3.33 1.56
C ILE A 79 4.13 2.02 1.18
N ALA A 80 5.45 2.05 1.08
CA ALA A 80 6.28 0.85 0.88
C ALA A 80 6.95 0.49 2.21
N PHE A 81 6.64 -0.70 2.73
CA PHE A 81 7.12 -1.10 4.06
C PHE A 81 8.52 -1.74 4.07
N LYS A 82 9.20 -1.79 2.93
CA LYS A 82 10.59 -2.28 2.85
C LYS A 82 11.57 -1.40 3.62
N ASP A 83 11.36 -0.07 3.54
CA ASP A 83 12.21 0.95 4.16
C ASP A 83 11.42 1.77 5.18
N ILE A 84 10.73 1.07 6.07
CA ILE A 84 9.69 1.63 6.94
C ILE A 84 10.19 2.84 7.77
N TYR A 85 11.44 2.82 8.21
CA TYR A 85 12.02 3.91 9.00
C TYR A 85 12.36 5.16 8.18
N SER A 86 12.64 5.03 6.88
CA SER A 86 12.87 6.18 5.99
C SER A 86 11.56 6.92 5.68
N LEU A 87 10.44 6.20 5.68
CA LEU A 87 9.12 6.76 5.40
C LEU A 87 8.57 7.67 6.51
N ALA A 88 9.09 7.52 7.73
CA ALA A 88 8.69 8.33 8.86
C ALA A 88 9.40 9.69 8.92
N ASP A 89 10.07 10.12 7.83
CA ASP A 89 10.97 11.29 7.77
C ASP A 89 12.16 11.22 8.73
N CYS A 90 12.46 10.03 9.25
CA CYS A 90 13.67 9.77 10.00
C CYS A 90 14.86 9.75 9.03
N ARG A 91 15.17 10.90 8.44
CA ARG A 91 16.36 11.05 7.59
C ARG A 91 17.60 10.65 8.36
N ASN A 92 18.58 10.14 7.66
CA ASN A 92 19.85 9.51 8.07
C ASN A 92 20.47 9.86 9.45
N SER A 93 20.14 11.03 10.03
CA SER A 93 20.61 11.46 11.36
C SER A 93 20.07 10.60 12.51
N TYR A 94 18.82 10.09 12.40
CA TYR A 94 18.21 9.28 13.46
C TYR A 94 18.62 7.80 13.44
N TYR A 95 19.06 7.29 12.28
CA TYR A 95 19.59 5.93 12.18
C TYR A 95 20.92 5.78 12.95
N GLN A 96 21.77 6.80 12.93
CA GLN A 96 23.03 6.80 13.67
C GLN A 96 22.79 6.95 15.19
N GLN A 97 21.78 7.69 15.62
CA GLN A 97 21.44 7.87 17.05
C GLN A 97 20.93 6.60 17.73
N ARG A 98 20.33 5.66 16.98
CA ARG A 98 19.93 4.34 17.56
C ARG A 98 21.11 3.53 18.10
N TRP A 99 22.32 3.79 17.60
CA TRP A 99 23.56 3.15 18.04
C TRP A 99 24.33 4.00 19.05
N HIS A 100 24.01 5.28 19.19
CA HIS A 100 24.59 6.19 20.17
C HIS A 100 23.51 6.64 21.16
N SER A 101 23.25 5.81 22.16
CA SER A 101 22.11 5.92 23.10
C SER A 101 22.15 7.13 24.07
N THR A 102 22.97 8.13 23.84
CA THR A 102 23.16 9.27 24.77
C THR A 102 22.45 10.57 24.34
N GLU A 103 21.89 10.66 23.11
CA GLU A 103 21.22 11.87 22.60
C GLU A 103 19.78 11.57 22.13
N THR A 104 18.94 11.06 23.04
CA THR A 104 17.53 10.74 22.72
C THR A 104 16.59 11.96 22.76
N ASP A 105 17.07 13.11 23.20
CA ASP A 105 16.20 14.27 23.46
C ASP A 105 15.70 14.96 22.19
N GLU A 106 16.38 14.78 21.05
CA GLU A 106 16.00 15.39 19.76
C GLU A 106 15.05 14.54 18.92
N VAL A 107 14.73 13.29 19.34
CA VAL A 107 13.83 12.45 18.55
C VAL A 107 12.38 12.87 18.78
N PRO A 108 11.63 13.23 17.69
CA PRO A 108 10.27 13.70 17.84
C PRO A 108 9.34 12.58 18.34
N THR A 109 8.33 12.97 19.08
CA THR A 109 7.19 12.12 19.44
C THR A 109 6.23 12.00 18.25
N ILE A 110 5.33 11.01 18.31
CA ILE A 110 4.25 10.89 17.32
C ILE A 110 3.38 12.14 17.30
N GLU A 111 3.11 12.73 18.46
CA GLU A 111 2.37 13.99 18.57
C GLU A 111 3.07 15.12 17.83
N ASP A 112 4.38 15.26 18.00
CA ASP A 112 5.16 16.31 17.32
C ASP A 112 5.07 16.18 15.79
N ILE A 113 5.11 14.96 15.29
CA ILE A 113 5.02 14.69 13.84
C ILE A 113 3.62 14.99 13.30
N LEU A 114 2.57 14.73 14.09
CA LEU A 114 1.18 14.93 13.68
C LEU A 114 0.67 16.36 13.94
N LYS A 115 1.45 17.25 14.56
CA LYS A 115 1.04 18.64 14.82
C LYS A 115 0.59 19.40 13.57
N GLU A 116 1.23 19.14 12.42
CA GLU A 116 0.85 19.76 11.14
C GLU A 116 -0.55 19.33 10.68
N ASP A 117 -0.97 18.13 11.05
CA ASP A 117 -2.25 17.53 10.67
C ASP A 117 -3.35 17.80 11.74
N ALA A 118 -3.00 18.37 12.91
CA ALA A 118 -3.90 18.56 14.05
C ALA A 118 -5.06 19.56 13.80
N GLY A 119 -4.97 20.38 12.75
CA GLY A 119 -6.03 21.28 12.31
C GLY A 119 -7.12 20.63 11.44
N SER A 120 -6.98 19.37 11.07
CA SER A 120 -7.97 18.63 10.30
C SER A 120 -9.23 18.37 11.14
N GLU A 121 -10.42 18.60 10.58
CA GLU A 121 -11.70 18.33 11.26
C GLU A 121 -11.83 16.86 11.72
N ASP A 122 -11.24 15.93 10.98
CA ASP A 122 -11.28 14.51 11.27
C ASP A 122 -10.11 14.02 12.15
N TYR A 123 -9.18 14.88 12.56
CA TYR A 123 -7.97 14.49 13.27
C TYR A 123 -8.25 13.61 14.49
N HIS A 124 -8.99 14.11 15.46
CA HIS A 124 -9.30 13.36 16.68
C HIS A 124 -10.11 12.08 16.39
N LYS A 125 -11.05 12.16 15.44
CA LYS A 125 -11.86 11.01 15.03
C LYS A 125 -11.01 9.88 14.43
N VAL A 126 -10.06 10.22 13.58
CA VAL A 126 -9.16 9.25 12.95
C VAL A 126 -8.21 8.66 14.01
N LEU A 127 -7.65 9.46 14.90
CA LEU A 127 -6.79 8.97 15.97
C LEU A 127 -7.52 7.98 16.88
N SER A 128 -8.72 8.34 17.32
CA SER A 128 -9.56 7.51 18.20
C SER A 128 -10.01 6.23 17.49
N LEU A 129 -10.48 6.34 16.23
CA LEU A 129 -10.93 5.19 15.44
C LEU A 129 -9.84 4.10 15.32
N PHE A 130 -8.60 4.52 15.17
CA PHE A 130 -7.47 3.61 15.00
C PHE A 130 -6.64 3.41 16.27
N GLY A 131 -7.03 3.99 17.41
CA GLY A 131 -6.35 3.86 18.69
C GLY A 131 -4.87 4.29 18.61
N ILE A 132 -4.60 5.43 17.97
CA ILE A 132 -3.26 6.04 17.89
C ILE A 132 -2.97 6.91 19.10
N GLU A 133 -3.98 7.31 19.84
CA GLU A 133 -3.87 8.22 20.99
C GLU A 133 -2.83 7.75 22.02
N GLU A 134 -2.77 6.44 22.27
CA GLU A 134 -1.79 5.82 23.17
C GLU A 134 -0.34 5.91 22.65
N LEU A 135 -0.18 6.12 21.35
CA LEU A 135 1.14 6.23 20.72
C LEU A 135 1.67 7.67 20.70
N LEU A 136 0.80 8.67 20.87
CA LEU A 136 1.16 10.09 20.76
C LEU A 136 2.39 10.49 21.59
N PRO A 137 2.52 10.07 22.87
CA PRO A 137 3.67 10.42 23.69
C PRO A 137 4.93 9.61 23.36
N LYS A 138 4.82 8.55 22.55
CA LYS A 138 5.96 7.71 22.20
C LYS A 138 6.86 8.40 21.19
N LYS A 139 8.17 8.27 21.38
CA LYS A 139 9.14 8.65 20.36
C LYS A 139 9.10 7.66 19.20
N LEU A 140 9.21 8.15 17.98
CA LEU A 140 9.09 7.35 16.75
C LEU A 140 9.99 6.11 16.73
N ILE A 141 11.21 6.21 17.25
CA ILE A 141 12.19 5.12 17.28
C ILE A 141 11.84 3.98 18.25
N PHE A 142 10.90 4.19 19.17
CA PHE A 142 10.44 3.20 20.13
C PHE A 142 9.16 2.46 19.70
N LEU A 143 8.65 2.77 18.51
CA LEU A 143 7.51 2.03 17.98
C LEU A 143 7.94 0.63 17.54
N SER A 144 7.09 -0.35 17.85
CA SER A 144 7.19 -1.68 17.24
C SER A 144 6.89 -1.59 15.73
N SER A 145 7.25 -2.63 14.97
CA SER A 145 6.97 -2.66 13.52
C SER A 145 5.48 -2.53 13.21
N GLY A 146 4.60 -3.09 14.04
CA GLY A 146 3.14 -2.97 13.89
C GLY A 146 2.65 -1.56 14.21
N GLU A 147 3.10 -0.97 15.33
CA GLU A 147 2.75 0.41 15.72
C GLU A 147 3.22 1.42 14.68
N LEU A 148 4.42 1.24 14.14
CA LEU A 148 4.94 2.14 13.11
C LEU A 148 4.11 2.06 11.82
N ARG A 149 3.69 0.86 11.38
CA ARG A 149 2.79 0.71 10.23
C ARG A 149 1.45 1.39 10.47
N LYS A 150 0.85 1.16 11.63
CA LYS A 150 -0.39 1.77 12.07
C LYS A 150 -0.28 3.30 12.03
N PHE A 151 0.77 3.87 12.60
CA PHE A 151 1.06 5.31 12.58
C PHE A 151 1.17 5.85 11.14
N LEU A 152 1.97 5.20 10.26
CA LEU A 152 2.17 5.65 8.88
C LEU A 152 0.87 5.63 8.07
N ILE A 153 0.03 4.62 8.27
CA ILE A 153 -1.29 4.55 7.62
C ILE A 153 -2.18 5.69 8.11
N VAL A 154 -2.27 5.91 9.43
CA VAL A 154 -3.09 6.99 10.00
C VAL A 154 -2.61 8.36 9.51
N ARG A 155 -1.31 8.65 9.58
CA ARG A 155 -0.72 9.88 9.05
C ARG A 155 -1.06 10.10 7.57
N THR A 156 -1.10 9.01 6.79
CA THR A 156 -1.45 9.07 5.38
C THR A 156 -2.95 9.32 5.18
N LEU A 157 -3.81 8.71 5.99
CA LEU A 157 -5.27 8.91 5.95
C LEU A 157 -5.68 10.33 6.31
N LEU A 158 -4.97 11.00 7.22
CA LEU A 158 -5.19 12.41 7.56
C LEU A 158 -5.00 13.36 6.37
N LYS A 159 -4.35 12.91 5.31
CA LYS A 159 -4.21 13.63 4.02
C LYS A 159 -5.36 13.36 3.04
N HIS A 160 -6.40 12.66 3.48
CA HIS A 160 -7.62 12.34 2.74
C HIS A 160 -7.41 11.76 1.31
N PRO A 161 -6.52 10.76 1.12
CA PRO A 161 -6.33 10.18 -0.20
C PRO A 161 -7.60 9.48 -0.70
N ARG A 162 -7.77 9.40 -2.02
CA ARG A 162 -8.82 8.59 -2.65
C ARG A 162 -8.39 7.14 -2.86
N VAL A 163 -7.08 6.95 -3.05
CA VAL A 163 -6.45 5.65 -3.20
C VAL A 163 -5.25 5.54 -2.25
N LEU A 164 -5.24 4.50 -1.44
CA LEU A 164 -4.15 4.15 -0.54
C LEU A 164 -3.50 2.85 -1.03
N ILE A 165 -2.27 2.96 -1.51
CA ILE A 165 -1.47 1.80 -1.94
C ILE A 165 -0.55 1.38 -0.80
N LEU A 166 -0.58 0.09 -0.45
CA LEU A 166 0.29 -0.48 0.56
C LEU A 166 1.15 -1.59 -0.08
N ASP A 167 2.45 -1.35 -0.17
CA ASP A 167 3.38 -2.32 -0.77
C ASP A 167 3.93 -3.26 0.30
N ASN A 168 3.56 -4.54 0.18
CA ASN A 168 3.92 -5.63 1.09
C ASN A 168 3.64 -5.29 2.58
N PRO A 169 2.39 -4.94 2.95
CA PRO A 169 2.07 -4.45 4.28
C PRO A 169 2.28 -5.48 5.40
N PHE A 170 2.29 -6.77 5.08
CA PHE A 170 2.38 -7.85 6.06
C PHE A 170 3.80 -8.41 6.26
N ILE A 171 4.76 -7.98 5.46
CA ILE A 171 6.13 -8.50 5.53
C ILE A 171 6.77 -8.24 6.91
N GLY A 172 7.32 -9.28 7.55
CA GLY A 172 8.01 -9.18 8.84
C GLY A 172 7.09 -8.86 10.03
N LEU A 173 5.77 -9.02 9.90
CA LEU A 173 4.83 -8.98 11.02
C LEU A 173 4.62 -10.40 11.58
N ASP A 174 4.54 -10.48 12.91
CA ASP A 174 4.01 -11.63 13.60
C ASP A 174 2.49 -11.76 13.43
N ALA A 175 1.92 -12.91 13.78
CA ALA A 175 0.50 -13.18 13.59
C ALA A 175 -0.43 -12.19 14.33
N PRO A 176 -0.17 -11.82 15.61
CA PRO A 176 -0.96 -10.80 16.29
C PRO A 176 -0.95 -9.43 15.59
N SER A 177 0.25 -8.91 15.25
CA SER A 177 0.39 -7.61 14.58
C SER A 177 -0.25 -7.61 13.19
N ARG A 178 -0.20 -8.74 12.49
CA ARG A 178 -0.90 -8.94 11.22
C ARG A 178 -2.42 -8.86 11.40
N GLY A 179 -2.99 -9.50 12.42
CA GLY A 179 -4.40 -9.43 12.74
C GLY A 179 -4.87 -7.99 12.97
N VAL A 180 -4.14 -7.23 13.78
CA VAL A 180 -4.43 -5.81 14.04
C VAL A 180 -4.40 -4.98 12.76
N LEU A 181 -3.42 -5.22 11.87
CA LEU A 181 -3.36 -4.50 10.60
C LEU A 181 -4.54 -4.84 9.67
N VAL A 182 -4.94 -6.12 9.60
CA VAL A 182 -6.11 -6.55 8.82
C VAL A 182 -7.38 -5.88 9.34
N GLU A 183 -7.61 -5.87 10.66
CA GLU A 183 -8.76 -5.20 11.27
C GLU A 183 -8.77 -3.70 10.95
N MET A 184 -7.63 -3.03 11.04
CA MET A 184 -7.48 -1.63 10.68
C MET A 184 -7.85 -1.38 9.21
N LEU A 185 -7.37 -2.21 8.28
CA LEU A 185 -7.69 -2.10 6.87
C LEU A 185 -9.19 -2.33 6.61
N GLN A 186 -9.81 -3.28 7.30
CA GLN A 186 -11.26 -3.49 7.24
C GLN A 186 -12.05 -2.26 7.72
N GLN A 187 -11.59 -1.58 8.77
CA GLN A 187 -12.22 -0.34 9.24
C GLN A 187 -12.09 0.77 8.19
N ILE A 188 -10.92 0.93 7.56
CA ILE A 188 -10.70 1.90 6.48
C ILE A 188 -11.68 1.67 5.33
N THR A 189 -11.85 0.43 4.89
CA THR A 189 -12.75 0.11 3.78
C THR A 189 -14.22 0.37 4.10
N LYS A 190 -14.64 0.23 5.37
CA LYS A 190 -16.00 0.57 5.81
C LYS A 190 -16.30 2.07 5.74
N LEU A 191 -15.28 2.93 5.78
CA LEU A 191 -15.47 4.39 5.63
C LEU A 191 -15.89 4.78 4.20
N LYS A 192 -15.68 3.90 3.20
CA LYS A 192 -16.06 4.08 1.78
C LYS A 192 -15.49 5.32 1.10
N CYS A 193 -14.57 6.04 1.73
CA CYS A 193 -13.96 7.25 1.17
C CYS A 193 -12.58 6.98 0.52
N VAL A 194 -11.99 5.82 0.79
CA VAL A 194 -10.66 5.43 0.31
C VAL A 194 -10.73 4.04 -0.34
N GLN A 195 -10.16 3.89 -1.51
CA GLN A 195 -9.91 2.60 -2.14
C GLN A 195 -8.53 2.10 -1.70
N VAL A 196 -8.48 0.91 -1.13
CA VAL A 196 -7.23 0.27 -0.72
C VAL A 196 -6.72 -0.62 -1.83
N VAL A 197 -5.44 -0.47 -2.15
CA VAL A 197 -4.70 -1.32 -3.10
C VAL A 197 -3.54 -1.96 -2.35
N LEU A 198 -3.58 -3.28 -2.19
CA LEU A 198 -2.49 -4.05 -1.57
C LEU A 198 -1.62 -4.67 -2.65
N LEU A 199 -0.31 -4.41 -2.61
CA LEU A 199 0.65 -5.15 -3.44
C LEU A 199 1.17 -6.32 -2.60
N LEU A 200 0.85 -7.55 -3.04
CA LEU A 200 1.08 -8.76 -2.24
C LEU A 200 2.00 -9.73 -2.98
N SER A 201 2.87 -10.39 -2.24
CA SER A 201 3.80 -11.40 -2.76
C SER A 201 3.49 -12.81 -2.30
N ASN A 202 2.37 -13.00 -1.58
CA ASN A 202 1.88 -14.29 -1.11
C ASN A 202 0.35 -14.33 -1.23
N PRO A 203 -0.26 -15.36 -1.84
CA PRO A 203 -1.72 -15.49 -1.96
C PRO A 203 -2.43 -15.62 -0.60
N ASP A 204 -1.78 -16.19 0.41
CA ASP A 204 -2.33 -16.31 1.76
C ASP A 204 -2.48 -14.95 2.47
N ASP A 205 -1.87 -13.91 1.90
CA ASP A 205 -1.92 -12.56 2.44
C ASP A 205 -3.13 -11.75 1.96
N ILE A 206 -4.03 -12.30 1.14
CA ILE A 206 -5.20 -11.59 0.60
C ILE A 206 -6.31 -11.52 1.66
N PRO A 207 -6.55 -10.34 2.31
CA PRO A 207 -7.59 -10.20 3.32
C PRO A 207 -9.00 -10.33 2.73
N GLU A 208 -9.98 -10.63 3.58
CA GLU A 208 -11.38 -10.81 3.15
C GLU A 208 -12.01 -9.54 2.57
N MET A 209 -11.55 -8.36 2.99
CA MET A 209 -12.06 -7.08 2.49
C MET A 209 -11.70 -6.81 1.02
N ILE A 210 -10.73 -7.53 0.43
CA ILE A 210 -10.37 -7.38 -0.98
C ILE A 210 -11.50 -7.91 -1.85
N THR A 211 -11.93 -7.09 -2.80
CA THR A 211 -13.02 -7.43 -3.71
C THR A 211 -12.52 -7.94 -5.06
N HIS A 212 -11.39 -7.38 -5.54
CA HIS A 212 -10.82 -7.66 -6.85
C HIS A 212 -9.33 -8.00 -6.73
N VAL A 213 -8.88 -8.91 -7.56
CA VAL A 213 -7.49 -9.34 -7.62
C VAL A 213 -6.96 -9.16 -9.04
N LEU A 214 -5.83 -8.46 -9.16
CA LEU A 214 -5.05 -8.32 -10.39
C LEU A 214 -3.76 -9.13 -10.25
N PRO A 215 -3.68 -10.33 -10.84
CA PRO A 215 -2.47 -11.11 -10.86
C PRO A 215 -1.44 -10.51 -11.83
N VAL A 216 -0.17 -10.52 -11.44
CA VAL A 216 0.93 -9.96 -12.25
C VAL A 216 2.09 -10.97 -12.29
N LYS A 217 2.55 -11.30 -13.49
CA LYS A 217 3.70 -12.20 -13.74
C LYS A 217 4.61 -11.57 -14.76
N GLN A 218 5.90 -11.44 -14.45
CA GLN A 218 6.92 -10.97 -15.41
C GLN A 218 6.52 -9.68 -16.16
N ARG A 219 5.95 -8.71 -15.42
CA ARG A 219 5.42 -7.43 -15.97
C ARG A 219 4.24 -7.60 -16.94
N LYS A 220 3.54 -8.71 -16.90
CA LYS A 220 2.26 -8.93 -17.57
C LYS A 220 1.14 -8.92 -16.55
N CYS A 221 0.15 -8.05 -16.77
CA CYS A 221 -1.10 -8.09 -16.02
C CYS A 221 -1.97 -9.18 -16.59
N LEU A 222 -2.40 -10.09 -15.75
CA LEU A 222 -3.31 -11.18 -16.12
C LEU A 222 -4.78 -10.73 -15.95
N PRO A 223 -5.77 -11.51 -16.38
CA PRO A 223 -7.17 -11.16 -16.19
C PRO A 223 -7.52 -10.87 -14.73
N VAL A 224 -8.39 -9.91 -14.51
CA VAL A 224 -8.91 -9.56 -13.19
C VAL A 224 -9.91 -10.62 -12.73
N TYR A 225 -9.84 -10.97 -11.46
CA TYR A 225 -10.76 -11.89 -10.79
C TYR A 225 -11.43 -11.20 -9.61
N SER A 226 -12.60 -11.68 -9.20
CA SER A 226 -13.03 -11.46 -7.83
C SER A 226 -12.09 -12.22 -6.87
N ARG A 227 -12.03 -11.81 -5.60
CA ARG A 227 -11.22 -12.53 -4.61
C ARG A 227 -11.57 -14.02 -4.54
N GLU A 228 -12.86 -14.32 -4.52
CA GLU A 228 -13.34 -15.70 -4.42
C GLU A 228 -12.99 -16.55 -5.65
N GLU A 229 -13.08 -15.96 -6.84
CA GLU A 229 -12.68 -16.64 -8.09
C GLU A 229 -11.17 -16.86 -8.12
N PHE A 230 -10.38 -15.86 -7.72
CA PHE A 230 -8.92 -16.00 -7.70
C PHE A 230 -8.45 -17.13 -6.77
N LEU A 231 -9.01 -17.21 -5.57
CA LEU A 231 -8.63 -18.25 -4.61
C LEU A 231 -8.99 -19.68 -5.06
N LYS A 232 -9.86 -19.83 -6.06
CA LYS A 232 -10.19 -21.12 -6.69
C LYS A 232 -9.26 -21.46 -7.86
N GLN A 233 -8.43 -20.51 -8.33
CA GLN A 233 -7.51 -20.70 -9.46
C GLN A 233 -6.20 -21.36 -9.01
N THR A 234 -6.27 -22.60 -8.52
CA THR A 234 -5.11 -23.32 -7.98
C THR A 234 -3.95 -23.41 -8.97
N ASP A 235 -4.22 -23.70 -10.25
CA ASP A 235 -3.19 -23.80 -11.28
C ASP A 235 -2.50 -22.45 -11.54
N LEU A 236 -3.27 -21.35 -11.55
CA LEU A 236 -2.72 -20.01 -11.67
C LEU A 236 -1.88 -19.63 -10.45
N ILE A 237 -2.35 -19.96 -9.26
CA ILE A 237 -1.61 -19.67 -8.01
C ILE A 237 -0.29 -20.44 -7.99
N VAL A 238 -0.28 -21.71 -8.38
CA VAL A 238 0.94 -22.53 -8.49
C VAL A 238 1.88 -21.96 -9.56
N ASP A 239 1.35 -21.49 -10.70
CA ASP A 239 2.15 -20.88 -11.76
C ASP A 239 2.77 -19.53 -11.34
N LEU A 240 2.05 -18.74 -10.54
CA LEU A 240 2.55 -17.49 -9.99
C LEU A 240 3.57 -17.71 -8.86
N PHE A 241 3.34 -18.70 -8.02
CA PHE A 241 4.12 -19.00 -6.82
C PHE A 241 4.53 -20.47 -6.84
N PRO A 242 5.44 -20.87 -7.73
CA PRO A 242 5.92 -22.25 -7.76
C PRO A 242 6.52 -22.59 -6.38
N PHE A 243 6.17 -23.75 -5.84
CA PHE A 243 6.81 -24.26 -4.64
C PHE A 243 8.30 -24.36 -4.92
N GLU A 244 9.11 -23.52 -4.30
CA GLU A 244 10.55 -23.79 -4.21
C GLU A 244 10.69 -25.05 -3.35
N GLY A 245 10.80 -26.20 -4.04
CA GLY A 245 11.17 -27.44 -3.38
C GLY A 245 12.48 -27.17 -2.64
N LYS A 246 12.53 -27.45 -1.34
CA LYS A 246 13.81 -27.57 -0.65
C LYS A 246 14.62 -28.53 -1.49
N GLU A 247 15.65 -28.02 -2.18
CA GLU A 247 16.71 -28.89 -2.67
C GLU A 247 17.24 -29.60 -1.43
N ASP A 248 16.95 -30.89 -1.37
CA ASP A 248 17.56 -31.79 -0.40
C ASP A 248 19.06 -31.64 -0.57
N SER A 249 19.69 -30.94 0.37
CA SER A 249 21.13 -30.93 0.53
C SER A 249 21.55 -32.35 0.92
N VAL A 250 22.02 -33.10 -0.07
CA VAL A 250 22.79 -34.34 0.09
C VAL A 250 24.21 -34.02 0.51
#